data_4a381ea23f06d9dcb747619e909cbb1a
#
_entry.id   4a381ea23f06d9dcb747619e909cbb1a
#
_cell.length_a   1.000
_cell.length_b   1.000
_cell.length_c   1.000
_cell.angle_alpha   90.00
_cell.angle_beta   90.00
_cell.angle_gamma   90.00
#
_symmetry.space_group_name_H-M   'P 1'
#
loop_
_entity.id
_entity.type
_entity.pdbx_description
1 polymer ?
#
loop_
_entity_poly.entity_id
_entity_poly.type
_entity_poly.pdbx_seq_one_letter_code
_entity_poly.pdbx_strand_id
1 'polypeptide(L)'
;MKKVLKSALDLIGNTPIIKLHKIVPENVAEVWLKYEAVNPTGSYKDRMAKSVLENALKRGDVSHGDKVVEYTGGSTGSALDFVSAALGLEFCAVFSDAFSKSK
;
A
#
# COMPACT_ATOMS: atom_id res chain seq x y z
N MET A 1 6.99 20.86 -14.41
CA MET A 1 8.09 20.79 -13.44
C MET A 1 7.94 19.51 -12.60
N LYS A 2 8.99 18.73 -12.49
CA LYS A 2 8.97 17.53 -11.65
C LYS A 2 9.01 17.92 -10.18
N LYS A 3 8.10 17.34 -9.41
CA LYS A 3 8.05 17.56 -7.96
C LYS A 3 9.11 16.70 -7.27
N VAL A 4 9.88 17.30 -6.37
CA VAL A 4 10.79 16.56 -5.51
C VAL A 4 10.03 16.10 -4.27
N LEU A 5 10.02 14.79 -4.04
CA LEU A 5 9.35 14.19 -2.88
C LEU A 5 10.34 14.08 -1.73
N LYS A 6 9.85 14.31 -0.51
CA LYS A 6 10.68 14.27 0.70
C LYS A 6 10.74 12.87 1.33
N SER A 7 9.76 12.04 1.05
CA SER A 7 9.65 10.69 1.61
C SER A 7 9.13 9.73 0.56
N ALA A 8 9.52 8.47 0.66
CA ALA A 8 8.94 7.41 -0.16
C ALA A 8 7.43 7.26 0.06
N LEU A 9 6.93 7.68 1.23
CA LEU A 9 5.48 7.69 1.51
C LEU A 9 4.71 8.65 0.61
N ASP A 10 5.36 9.69 0.10
CA ASP A 10 4.72 10.64 -0.81
C ASP A 10 4.43 10.05 -2.20
N LEU A 11 4.98 8.88 -2.50
CA LEU A 11 4.67 8.13 -3.71
C LEU A 11 3.34 7.39 -3.62
N ILE A 12 2.81 7.21 -2.42
CA ILE A 12 1.59 6.44 -2.20
C ILE A 12 0.38 7.29 -2.57
N GLY A 13 -0.52 6.71 -3.35
CA GLY A 13 -1.76 7.37 -3.72
C GLY A 13 -1.62 8.23 -4.97
N ASN A 14 -2.58 9.11 -5.15
CA ASN A 14 -2.66 9.99 -6.32
C ASN A 14 -2.51 9.21 -7.65
N THR A 15 -3.09 8.02 -7.68
CA THR A 15 -2.97 7.07 -8.77
C THR A 15 -3.88 7.47 -9.95
N PRO A 16 -3.50 7.09 -11.19
CA PRO A 16 -4.29 7.43 -12.34
C PRO A 16 -5.64 6.71 -12.37
N ILE A 17 -6.59 7.31 -13.07
CA ILE A 17 -7.88 6.69 -13.39
C ILE A 17 -8.00 6.55 -14.90
N ILE A 18 -8.48 5.39 -15.36
CA ILE A 18 -8.54 5.04 -16.79
C ILE A 18 -9.96 4.61 -17.12
N LYS A 19 -10.53 5.23 -18.15
CA LYS A 19 -11.80 4.76 -18.69
C LYS A 19 -11.56 3.56 -19.61
N LEU A 20 -12.26 2.46 -19.35
CA LEU A 20 -12.16 1.26 -20.17
C LEU A 20 -13.07 1.38 -21.38
N HIS A 21 -12.57 0.97 -22.55
CA HIS A 21 -13.29 1.05 -23.81
C HIS A 21 -13.47 -0.31 -24.48
N LYS A 22 -12.35 -0.98 -24.80
CA LYS A 22 -12.40 -2.17 -25.68
C LYS A 22 -13.10 -3.37 -25.08
N ILE A 23 -12.96 -3.56 -23.76
CA ILE A 23 -13.54 -4.71 -23.07
C ILE A 23 -14.93 -4.45 -22.52
N VAL A 24 -15.41 -3.20 -22.66
CA VAL A 24 -16.74 -2.80 -22.16
C VAL A 24 -17.69 -2.78 -23.36
N PRO A 25 -18.80 -3.54 -23.32
CA PRO A 25 -19.79 -3.53 -24.40
C PRO A 25 -20.40 -2.13 -24.58
N GLU A 26 -20.90 -1.88 -25.80
CA GLU A 26 -21.70 -0.69 -26.06
C GLU A 26 -23.03 -0.76 -25.30
N ASN A 27 -23.62 0.37 -25.02
CA ASN A 27 -24.95 0.49 -24.38
C ASN A 27 -24.99 0.00 -22.91
N VAL A 28 -23.84 -0.04 -22.24
CA VAL A 28 -23.77 -0.29 -20.80
C VAL A 28 -23.18 0.92 -20.09
N ALA A 29 -23.17 0.89 -18.77
CA ALA A 29 -22.57 1.95 -17.96
C ALA A 29 -21.07 2.10 -18.25
N GLU A 30 -20.56 3.30 -18.04
CA GLU A 30 -19.13 3.54 -18.12
C GLU A 30 -18.39 2.76 -17.03
N VAL A 31 -17.24 2.18 -17.39
CA VAL A 31 -16.39 1.47 -16.44
C VAL A 31 -15.05 2.19 -16.37
N TRP A 32 -14.68 2.60 -15.17
CA TRP A 32 -13.44 3.29 -14.88
C TRP A 32 -12.57 2.44 -13.98
N LEU A 33 -11.26 2.41 -14.27
CA LEU A 33 -10.27 1.66 -13.50
C LEU A 33 -9.40 2.64 -12.73
N LYS A 34 -9.35 2.48 -11.42
CA LYS A 34 -8.38 3.16 -10.57
C LYS A 34 -7.11 2.31 -10.55
N TYR A 35 -6.05 2.79 -11.19
CA TYR A 35 -4.85 1.96 -11.41
C TYR A 35 -3.91 2.04 -10.20
N GLU A 36 -4.20 1.22 -9.19
CA GLU A 36 -3.47 1.21 -7.92
C GLU A 36 -2.12 0.47 -7.97
N ALA A 37 -1.83 -0.24 -9.06
CA ALA A 37 -0.56 -0.94 -9.23
C ALA A 37 0.65 -0.01 -9.31
N VAL A 38 0.44 1.30 -9.50
CA VAL A 38 1.53 2.28 -9.50
C VAL A 38 1.96 2.73 -8.10
N ASN A 39 1.26 2.29 -7.05
CA ASN A 39 1.76 2.49 -5.69
C ASN A 39 3.11 1.77 -5.50
N PRO A 40 3.97 2.23 -4.60
CA PRO A 40 5.33 1.69 -4.45
C PRO A 40 5.45 0.18 -4.35
N THR A 41 4.57 -0.49 -3.61
CA THR A 41 4.61 -1.96 -3.52
C THR A 41 3.69 -2.67 -4.52
N GLY A 42 3.02 -1.90 -5.37
CA GLY A 42 2.23 -2.43 -6.48
C GLY A 42 0.77 -2.71 -6.16
N SER A 43 0.25 -2.24 -5.03
CA SER A 43 -1.14 -2.45 -4.67
C SER A 43 -1.73 -1.28 -3.88
N TYR A 44 -3.07 -1.27 -3.75
CA TYR A 44 -3.77 -0.27 -2.95
C TYR A 44 -3.52 -0.43 -1.44
N LYS A 45 -2.92 -1.52 -1.02
CA LYS A 45 -2.62 -1.77 0.40
C LYS A 45 -1.64 -0.76 0.98
N ASP A 46 -0.83 -0.12 0.14
CA ASP A 46 0.07 0.95 0.57
C ASP A 46 -0.70 2.09 1.23
N ARG A 47 -1.87 2.42 0.72
CA ARG A 47 -2.73 3.46 1.31
C ARG A 47 -3.18 3.09 2.73
N MET A 48 -3.60 1.86 2.90
CA MET A 48 -4.02 1.34 4.21
C MET A 48 -2.86 1.38 5.20
N ALA A 49 -1.71 0.84 4.81
CA ALA A 49 -0.53 0.79 5.68
C ALA A 49 -0.09 2.19 6.11
N LYS A 50 -0.03 3.13 5.17
CA LYS A 50 0.31 4.52 5.48
C LYS A 50 -0.67 5.13 6.47
N SER A 51 -1.97 5.00 6.22
CA SER A 51 -3.01 5.57 7.07
C SER A 51 -2.96 4.99 8.49
N VAL A 52 -2.87 3.67 8.61
CA VAL A 52 -2.86 3.00 9.91
C VAL A 52 -1.62 3.40 10.72
N LEU A 53 -0.44 3.33 10.13
CA LEU A 53 0.81 3.52 10.86
C LEU A 53 1.09 5.00 11.16
N GLU A 54 0.82 5.90 10.22
CA GLU A 54 0.96 7.34 10.50
C GLU A 54 0.02 7.80 11.61
N ASN A 55 -1.24 7.35 11.59
CA ASN A 55 -2.18 7.71 12.63
C ASN A 55 -1.83 7.09 13.98
N ALA A 56 -1.32 5.86 14.00
CA ALA A 56 -0.86 5.22 15.23
C ALA A 56 0.30 5.99 15.87
N LEU A 57 1.25 6.46 15.05
CA LEU A 57 2.34 7.32 15.54
C LEU A 57 1.81 8.65 16.09
N LYS A 58 0.86 9.29 15.39
CA LYS A 58 0.27 10.55 15.85
C LYS A 58 -0.46 10.41 17.18
N ARG A 59 -1.16 9.31 17.38
CA ARG A 59 -1.87 9.04 18.64
C ARG A 59 -0.95 8.60 19.77
N GLY A 60 0.29 8.24 19.47
CA GLY A 60 1.22 7.70 20.44
C GLY A 60 1.01 6.21 20.75
N ASP A 61 0.21 5.51 19.94
CA ASP A 61 0.00 4.06 20.09
C ASP A 61 1.27 3.26 19.77
N VAL A 62 2.11 3.80 18.88
CA VAL A 62 3.43 3.26 18.58
C VAL A 62 4.45 4.40 18.58
N SER A 63 5.72 4.06 18.81
CA SER A 63 6.84 4.99 18.77
C SER A 63 7.90 4.48 17.81
N HIS A 64 8.77 5.36 17.33
CA HIS A 64 9.88 4.97 16.46
C HIS A 64 10.71 3.88 17.10
N GLY A 65 11.04 2.85 16.33
CA GLY A 65 11.75 1.67 16.79
C GLY A 65 10.85 0.53 17.26
N ASP A 66 9.56 0.78 17.46
CA ASP A 66 8.61 -0.28 17.82
C ASP A 66 8.43 -1.28 16.69
N LYS A 67 8.01 -2.48 17.06
CA LYS A 67 7.77 -3.57 16.12
C LYS A 67 6.28 -3.69 15.78
N VAL A 68 5.98 -3.71 14.50
CA VAL A 68 4.65 -4.00 13.96
C VAL A 68 4.61 -5.46 13.57
N VAL A 69 3.62 -6.18 14.03
CA VAL A 69 3.45 -7.61 13.73
C VAL A 69 2.08 -7.82 13.10
N GLU A 70 2.05 -8.55 11.98
CA GLU A 70 0.80 -8.84 11.27
C GLU A 70 0.83 -10.25 10.70
N TYR A 71 -0.32 -10.94 10.75
CA TYR A 71 -0.52 -12.20 10.06
C TYR A 71 -0.94 -11.90 8.63
N THR A 72 -0.04 -12.13 7.70
CA THR A 72 -0.26 -11.78 6.29
C THR A 72 0.56 -12.68 5.37
N GLY A 73 -0.01 -13.04 4.24
CA GLY A 73 0.67 -13.84 3.22
C GLY A 73 0.79 -13.16 1.88
N GLY A 74 0.53 -11.85 1.79
CA GLY A 74 0.48 -11.17 0.50
C GLY A 74 0.78 -9.69 0.55
N SER A 75 0.03 -8.92 -0.26
CA SER A 75 0.27 -7.49 -0.48
C SER A 75 0.17 -6.62 0.77
N THR A 76 -0.63 -7.03 1.75
CA THR A 76 -0.70 -6.32 3.04
C THR A 76 0.66 -6.33 3.74
N GLY A 77 1.34 -7.48 3.74
CA GLY A 77 2.68 -7.59 4.33
C GLY A 77 3.70 -6.72 3.64
N SER A 78 3.71 -6.74 2.30
CA SER A 78 4.63 -5.89 1.52
C SER A 78 4.39 -4.40 1.80
N ALA A 79 3.14 -3.99 1.89
CA ALA A 79 2.79 -2.60 2.18
C ALA A 79 3.20 -2.18 3.60
N LEU A 80 2.93 -3.01 4.59
CA LEU A 80 3.30 -2.72 5.98
C LEU A 80 4.82 -2.68 6.15
N ASP A 81 5.55 -3.57 5.48
CA ASP A 81 7.02 -3.56 5.52
C ASP A 81 7.58 -2.27 4.94
N PHE A 82 7.11 -1.88 3.75
CA PHE A 82 7.53 -0.65 3.10
C PHE A 82 7.27 0.58 3.95
N VAL A 83 6.05 0.72 4.46
CA VAL A 83 5.65 1.89 5.26
C VAL A 83 6.37 1.89 6.60
N SER A 84 6.50 0.74 7.25
CA SER A 84 7.24 0.62 8.51
C SER A 84 8.69 1.09 8.35
N ALA A 85 9.36 0.64 7.30
CA ALA A 85 10.73 1.06 7.01
C ALA A 85 10.83 2.58 6.85
N ALA A 86 9.89 3.18 6.11
CA ALA A 86 9.87 4.63 5.89
C ALA A 86 9.59 5.43 7.17
N LEU A 87 8.87 4.84 8.13
CA LEU A 87 8.50 5.49 9.40
C LEU A 87 9.44 5.15 10.56
N GLY A 88 10.50 4.38 10.33
CA GLY A 88 11.43 4.00 11.39
C GLY A 88 10.86 2.95 12.35
N LEU A 89 9.97 2.10 11.87
CA LEU A 89 9.40 0.97 12.61
C LEU A 89 9.99 -0.34 12.11
N GLU A 90 10.04 -1.36 12.96
CA GLU A 90 10.36 -2.71 12.53
C GLU A 90 9.08 -3.43 12.10
N PHE A 91 9.18 -4.30 11.10
CA PHE A 91 8.05 -5.11 10.68
C PHE A 91 8.37 -6.60 10.77
N CYS A 92 7.40 -7.36 11.27
CA CYS A 92 7.48 -8.82 11.35
C CYS A 92 6.20 -9.41 10.76
N ALA A 93 6.33 -10.12 9.65
CA ALA A 93 5.20 -10.84 9.05
C ALA A 93 5.13 -12.25 9.63
N VAL A 94 3.94 -12.65 10.04
CA VAL A 94 3.64 -14.02 10.45
C VAL A 94 2.74 -14.62 9.38
N PHE A 95 3.13 -15.76 8.82
CA PHE A 95 2.33 -16.41 7.79
C PHE A 95 2.47 -17.93 7.86
N SER A 96 1.49 -18.62 7.28
CA SER A 96 1.45 -20.07 7.23
C SER A 96 2.25 -20.60 6.03
N ASP A 97 2.80 -21.81 6.15
CA ASP A 97 3.42 -22.52 5.02
C ASP A 97 2.45 -22.80 3.88
N ALA A 98 1.13 -22.63 4.12
CA ALA A 98 0.11 -22.79 3.08
C ALA A 98 0.14 -21.66 2.04
N PHE A 99 0.76 -20.51 2.35
CA PHE A 99 0.89 -19.41 1.40
C PHE A 99 2.01 -19.67 0.39
N SER A 100 1.85 -19.10 -0.80
CA SER A 100 2.89 -19.14 -1.83
C SER A 100 4.12 -18.34 -1.38
N LYS A 101 5.30 -18.92 -1.58
CA LYS A 101 6.57 -18.23 -1.26
C LYS A 101 6.84 -17.01 -2.14
N SER A 102 6.15 -16.88 -3.27
CA SER A 102 6.30 -15.74 -4.17
C SER A 102 5.50 -14.50 -3.76
N LYS A 103 4.67 -14.61 -2.75
CA LYS A 103 3.87 -13.49 -2.25
C LYS A 103 4.59 -12.63 -1.21
#